data_a9735f2a60542296fa8f8f536eb9fd1a
#
_entry.id   a9735f2a60542296fa8f8f536eb9fd1a
#
_cell.length_a   1.000
_cell.length_b   1.000
_cell.length_c   1.000
_cell.angle_alpha   90.00
_cell.angle_beta   90.00
_cell.angle_gamma   90.00
#
_symmetry.space_group_name_H-M   'P 1'
#
loop_
_entity.id
_entity.type
_entity.pdbx_description
1 polymer ?
#
loop_
_entity_poly.entity_id
_entity_poly.type
_entity_poly.pdbx_seq_one_letter_code
_entity_poly.pdbx_strand_id
1 'polypeptide(L)'
;MGKTLAEKIWAEHVVRAAQGEPDLIYVDLHLIHEVTSPQAFDGLRLAGRTVRRPDLTIATEDHNVPTLNIDKPIADPVSKLQVDTLRANCAEFGLRIHSLGDKDQGVVHVVGPQLGVTQPGMTIVCGDSHTSTHGAFGALAFGIGTSEVEHVLATQTLPLQRPKTMAINVEGSLKPGVTSKDIILAIIAKIGTGGGQGYVIEYRGSAIRALSMESRMTVCNMSIEAGARAGLIAPDQTTFDYIKGKPHAPEDFEAAVAYWSTLFTDKDAQFDVEVHLNADELEPFVTWGTNPGQGLPLNSVVPNPADIADTEQRTAAERALVYMGLEAGTPLKKIAIDTVFLGSCTNGRIEDLRAAADVLKGKKIASTLRMLVVPGSARVRLEAEAEGLDKVFLDAGAEWRNAGCSMCLGMNPDQLAVGERSASTSNRNFEGRQGKGGRTHLVSPLVAAATALRGTLSSPADL
;
A
#
# COMPACT_ATOMS: atom_id res chain seq x y z
N MET A 1 -17.57 -28.43 8.11
CA MET A 1 -16.73 -27.39 8.67
C MET A 1 -16.71 -26.27 7.65
N GLY A 2 -17.13 -25.08 8.04
CA GLY A 2 -17.14 -23.91 7.16
C GLY A 2 -15.74 -23.52 6.71
N LYS A 3 -15.66 -22.74 5.66
CA LYS A 3 -14.41 -22.25 5.08
C LYS A 3 -14.29 -20.75 5.29
N THR A 4 -13.06 -20.27 5.56
CA THR A 4 -12.73 -18.86 5.49
C THR A 4 -12.74 -18.36 4.04
N LEU A 5 -12.85 -17.04 3.84
CA LEU A 5 -12.79 -16.45 2.49
C LEU A 5 -11.50 -16.86 1.76
N ALA A 6 -10.35 -16.80 2.44
CA ALA A 6 -9.08 -17.23 1.87
C ALA A 6 -9.10 -18.69 1.41
N GLU A 7 -9.71 -19.57 2.20
CA GLU A 7 -9.83 -21.00 1.86
C GLU A 7 -10.77 -21.27 0.68
N LYS A 8 -11.83 -20.48 0.54
CA LYS A 8 -12.73 -20.57 -0.62
C LYS A 8 -12.00 -20.19 -1.90
N ILE A 9 -11.35 -19.03 -1.90
CA ILE A 9 -10.59 -18.55 -3.07
C ILE A 9 -9.48 -19.54 -3.40
N TRP A 10 -8.72 -20.01 -2.41
CA TRP A 10 -7.67 -21.00 -2.63
C TRP A 10 -8.21 -22.25 -3.31
N ALA A 11 -9.30 -22.82 -2.79
CA ALA A 11 -9.88 -24.06 -3.31
C ALA A 11 -10.37 -23.95 -4.76
N GLU A 12 -10.83 -22.78 -5.18
CA GLU A 12 -11.28 -22.52 -6.55
C GLU A 12 -10.11 -22.38 -7.56
N HIS A 13 -8.90 -22.08 -7.06
CA HIS A 13 -7.72 -21.83 -7.90
C HIS A 13 -6.69 -22.96 -7.89
N VAL A 14 -6.91 -24.03 -7.14
CA VAL A 14 -6.01 -25.20 -7.15
C VAL A 14 -6.13 -25.92 -8.48
N VAL A 15 -5.07 -25.87 -9.28
CA VAL A 15 -4.93 -26.62 -10.56
C VAL A 15 -4.45 -28.04 -10.30
N ARG A 16 -3.55 -28.21 -9.33
CA ARG A 16 -3.00 -29.48 -8.93
C ARG A 16 -2.65 -29.46 -7.43
N ALA A 17 -3.02 -30.51 -6.74
CA ALA A 17 -2.57 -30.78 -5.38
C ALA A 17 -2.03 -32.20 -5.30
N ALA A 18 -0.92 -32.41 -4.58
CA ALA A 18 -0.36 -33.74 -4.31
C ALA A 18 0.17 -33.78 -2.87
N GLN A 19 0.06 -34.95 -2.24
CA GLN A 19 0.48 -35.11 -0.84
C GLN A 19 1.99 -34.81 -0.68
N GLY A 20 2.32 -33.87 0.20
CA GLY A 20 3.69 -33.48 0.49
C GLY A 20 4.31 -32.48 -0.50
N GLU A 21 3.57 -32.04 -1.50
CA GLU A 21 3.99 -31.01 -2.45
C GLU A 21 3.22 -29.70 -2.22
N PRO A 22 3.74 -28.53 -2.66
CA PRO A 22 2.97 -27.30 -2.74
C PRO A 22 1.78 -27.44 -3.71
N ASP A 23 0.66 -26.78 -3.41
CA ASP A 23 -0.45 -26.68 -4.34
C ASP A 23 -0.05 -25.80 -5.54
N LEU A 24 -0.41 -26.21 -6.75
CA LEU A 24 -0.25 -25.37 -7.93
C LEU A 24 -1.50 -24.51 -8.10
N ILE A 25 -1.36 -23.20 -7.93
CA ILE A 25 -2.45 -22.23 -7.95
C ILE A 25 -2.48 -21.51 -9.29
N TYR A 26 -3.66 -21.39 -9.90
CA TYR A 26 -3.87 -20.54 -11.07
C TYR A 26 -3.84 -19.07 -10.66
N VAL A 27 -3.33 -18.18 -11.53
CA VAL A 27 -3.24 -16.72 -11.33
C VAL A 27 -4.16 -16.03 -12.32
N ASP A 28 -5.16 -15.27 -11.83
CA ASP A 28 -6.13 -14.58 -12.68
C ASP A 28 -5.59 -13.27 -13.25
N LEU A 29 -4.73 -12.58 -12.48
CA LEU A 29 -4.14 -11.32 -12.90
C LEU A 29 -2.68 -11.23 -12.48
N HIS A 30 -1.81 -10.95 -13.44
CA HIS A 30 -0.40 -10.67 -13.19
C HIS A 30 -0.10 -9.21 -13.49
N LEU A 31 0.26 -8.46 -12.46
CA LEU A 31 0.70 -7.07 -12.58
C LEU A 31 2.23 -7.02 -12.59
N ILE A 32 2.82 -6.23 -13.48
CA ILE A 32 4.28 -6.10 -13.60
C ILE A 32 4.70 -4.64 -13.71
N HIS A 33 5.93 -4.38 -13.30
CA HIS A 33 6.56 -3.06 -13.39
C HIS A 33 8.06 -3.19 -13.69
N GLU A 34 8.76 -2.07 -13.86
CA GLU A 34 10.12 -2.01 -14.38
C GLU A 34 11.20 -2.59 -13.45
N VAL A 35 10.93 -2.71 -12.13
CA VAL A 35 11.99 -3.11 -11.18
C VAL A 35 12.20 -4.62 -11.13
N THR A 36 11.14 -5.41 -11.11
CA THR A 36 11.19 -6.86 -10.85
C THR A 36 10.99 -7.73 -12.09
N SER A 37 10.67 -7.14 -13.24
CA SER A 37 10.35 -7.88 -14.48
C SER A 37 11.52 -8.12 -15.43
N PRO A 38 12.59 -7.31 -15.53
CA PRO A 38 13.61 -7.46 -16.57
C PRO A 38 14.23 -8.86 -16.61
N GLN A 39 14.69 -9.38 -15.48
CA GLN A 39 15.31 -10.71 -15.37
C GLN A 39 14.33 -11.85 -15.67
N ALA A 40 13.05 -11.67 -15.35
CA ALA A 40 12.02 -12.66 -15.66
C ALA A 40 11.84 -12.84 -17.17
N PHE A 41 11.86 -11.76 -17.93
CA PHE A 41 11.81 -11.82 -19.40
C PHE A 41 13.08 -12.43 -20.01
N ASP A 42 14.25 -12.16 -19.44
CA ASP A 42 15.50 -12.81 -19.86
C ASP A 42 15.42 -14.32 -19.64
N GLY A 43 14.87 -14.77 -18.52
CA GLY A 43 14.62 -16.20 -18.28
C GLY A 43 13.69 -16.83 -19.32
N LEU A 44 12.61 -16.15 -19.70
CA LEU A 44 11.72 -16.62 -20.79
C LEU A 44 12.47 -16.80 -22.11
N ARG A 45 13.29 -15.82 -22.51
CA ARG A 45 14.09 -15.89 -23.74
C ARG A 45 15.06 -17.07 -23.71
N LEU A 46 15.79 -17.24 -22.62
CA LEU A 46 16.75 -18.34 -22.44
C LEU A 46 16.06 -19.71 -22.49
N ALA A 47 14.85 -19.81 -21.97
CA ALA A 47 14.05 -21.04 -22.00
C ALA A 47 13.27 -21.24 -23.31
N GLY A 48 13.32 -20.30 -24.25
CA GLY A 48 12.55 -20.33 -25.48
C GLY A 48 11.04 -20.30 -25.28
N ARG A 49 10.58 -19.60 -24.22
CA ARG A 49 9.16 -19.51 -23.83
C ARG A 49 8.58 -18.14 -24.16
N THR A 50 7.28 -18.10 -24.36
CA THR A 50 6.48 -16.88 -24.49
C THR A 50 5.67 -16.62 -23.23
N VAL A 51 5.06 -15.44 -23.11
CA VAL A 51 4.07 -15.17 -22.07
C VAL A 51 2.81 -15.98 -22.33
N ARG A 52 2.36 -16.74 -21.35
CA ARG A 52 1.24 -17.68 -21.46
C ARG A 52 -0.11 -16.98 -21.66
N ARG A 53 -0.35 -15.90 -20.91
CA ARG A 53 -1.61 -15.14 -20.90
C ARG A 53 -1.32 -13.64 -20.95
N PRO A 54 -0.97 -13.12 -22.15
CA PRO A 54 -0.74 -11.67 -22.32
C PRO A 54 -1.97 -10.82 -21.96
N ASP A 55 -3.17 -11.37 -22.13
CA ASP A 55 -4.45 -10.77 -21.82
C ASP A 55 -4.70 -10.60 -20.30
N LEU A 56 -4.05 -11.41 -19.47
CA LEU A 56 -4.11 -11.35 -18.00
C LEU A 56 -2.87 -10.71 -17.36
N THR A 57 -2.00 -10.11 -18.18
CA THR A 57 -0.78 -9.45 -17.70
C THR A 57 -0.82 -7.97 -18.07
N ILE A 58 -0.65 -7.10 -17.08
CA ILE A 58 -0.68 -5.64 -17.25
C ILE A 58 0.58 -5.04 -16.66
N ALA A 59 1.27 -4.20 -17.42
CA ALA A 59 2.46 -3.47 -17.01
C ALA A 59 2.15 -2.00 -16.74
N THR A 60 2.86 -1.41 -15.80
CA THR A 60 2.89 0.05 -15.58
C THR A 60 4.28 0.50 -15.20
N GLU A 61 4.61 1.76 -15.49
CA GLU A 61 5.85 2.41 -15.08
C GLU A 61 5.55 3.26 -13.86
N ASP A 62 6.14 2.93 -12.69
CA ASP A 62 5.77 3.56 -11.44
C ASP A 62 6.91 3.81 -10.44
N HIS A 63 7.94 2.96 -10.39
CA HIS A 63 8.97 2.99 -9.36
C HIS A 63 10.11 3.97 -9.68
N ASN A 64 10.65 3.91 -10.91
CA ASN A 64 11.82 4.66 -11.35
C ASN A 64 11.48 5.91 -12.18
N VAL A 65 10.21 6.25 -12.25
CA VAL A 65 9.76 7.40 -13.03
C VAL A 65 9.90 8.71 -12.24
N PRO A 66 10.28 9.82 -12.90
CA PRO A 66 10.31 11.13 -12.27
C PRO A 66 8.88 11.64 -12.03
N THR A 67 8.72 12.46 -11.00
CA THR A 67 7.45 13.15 -10.70
C THR A 67 7.44 14.61 -11.19
N LEU A 68 8.56 15.09 -11.68
CA LEU A 68 8.72 16.40 -12.33
C LEU A 68 9.32 16.24 -13.72
N ASN A 69 8.98 17.18 -14.62
CA ASN A 69 9.54 17.24 -15.98
C ASN A 69 9.41 15.88 -16.73
N ILE A 70 8.24 15.26 -16.62
CA ILE A 70 7.98 13.93 -17.21
C ILE A 70 8.05 13.92 -18.74
N ASP A 71 8.04 15.10 -19.37
CA ASP A 71 8.25 15.36 -20.79
C ASP A 71 9.72 15.25 -21.22
N LYS A 72 10.65 15.23 -20.25
CA LYS A 72 12.09 15.11 -20.50
C LYS A 72 12.54 13.66 -20.33
N PRO A 73 13.68 13.28 -20.97
CA PRO A 73 14.30 11.98 -20.73
C PRO A 73 14.63 11.76 -19.25
N ILE A 74 14.44 10.55 -18.75
CA ILE A 74 14.86 10.17 -17.39
C ILE A 74 16.36 10.38 -17.26
N ALA A 75 16.76 11.21 -16.30
CA ALA A 75 18.15 11.65 -16.17
C ALA A 75 19.08 10.56 -15.58
N ASP A 76 18.55 9.75 -14.64
CA ASP A 76 19.31 8.64 -14.07
C ASP A 76 19.42 7.49 -15.07
N PRO A 77 20.64 7.05 -15.46
CA PRO A 77 20.79 6.06 -16.50
C PRO A 77 20.29 4.66 -16.11
N VAL A 78 20.31 4.31 -14.83
CA VAL A 78 19.83 3.01 -14.35
C VAL A 78 18.31 2.98 -14.39
N SER A 79 17.66 4.00 -13.86
CA SER A 79 16.20 4.16 -13.93
C SER A 79 15.72 4.17 -15.38
N LYS A 80 16.40 4.92 -16.25
CA LYS A 80 16.10 4.95 -17.69
C LYS A 80 16.18 3.57 -18.32
N LEU A 81 17.27 2.83 -18.05
CA LEU A 81 17.46 1.49 -18.60
C LEU A 81 16.35 0.53 -18.17
N GLN A 82 15.94 0.57 -16.91
CA GLN A 82 14.87 -0.30 -16.39
C GLN A 82 13.53 0.00 -17.06
N VAL A 83 13.16 1.27 -17.20
CA VAL A 83 11.93 1.69 -17.88
C VAL A 83 11.97 1.33 -19.37
N ASP A 84 13.06 1.61 -20.06
CA ASP A 84 13.21 1.26 -21.49
C ASP A 84 13.17 -0.27 -21.70
N THR A 85 13.74 -1.05 -20.78
CA THR A 85 13.70 -2.52 -20.82
C THR A 85 12.27 -3.05 -20.64
N LEU A 86 11.50 -2.48 -19.70
CA LEU A 86 10.09 -2.86 -19.55
C LEU A 86 9.30 -2.60 -20.84
N ARG A 87 9.48 -1.42 -21.46
CA ARG A 87 8.83 -1.07 -22.73
C ARG A 87 9.19 -2.06 -23.85
N ALA A 88 10.47 -2.37 -23.98
CA ALA A 88 10.96 -3.32 -24.98
C ALA A 88 10.38 -4.72 -24.77
N ASN A 89 10.37 -5.20 -23.52
CA ASN A 89 9.79 -6.49 -23.15
C ASN A 89 8.28 -6.55 -23.44
N CYS A 90 7.54 -5.51 -23.06
CA CYS A 90 6.10 -5.45 -23.35
C CYS A 90 5.82 -5.46 -24.87
N ALA A 91 6.61 -4.74 -25.66
CA ALA A 91 6.47 -4.74 -27.12
C ALA A 91 6.79 -6.11 -27.73
N GLU A 92 7.87 -6.77 -27.27
CA GLU A 92 8.29 -8.09 -27.77
C GLU A 92 7.27 -9.19 -27.44
N PHE A 93 6.73 -9.19 -26.22
CA PHE A 93 5.82 -10.24 -25.74
C PHE A 93 4.33 -9.88 -25.91
N GLY A 94 4.01 -8.74 -26.54
CA GLY A 94 2.63 -8.32 -26.82
C GLY A 94 1.83 -7.97 -25.58
N LEU A 95 2.46 -7.38 -24.57
CA LEU A 95 1.82 -7.01 -23.30
C LEU A 95 1.31 -5.59 -23.31
N ARG A 96 0.18 -5.37 -22.63
CA ARG A 96 -0.36 -4.05 -22.35
C ARG A 96 0.51 -3.32 -21.34
N ILE A 97 0.90 -2.09 -21.65
CA ILE A 97 1.67 -1.23 -20.74
C ILE A 97 1.06 0.16 -20.63
N HIS A 98 1.05 0.70 -19.41
CA HIS A 98 0.73 2.10 -19.10
C HIS A 98 2.04 2.85 -18.83
N SER A 99 2.53 3.52 -19.85
CA SER A 99 3.81 4.24 -19.81
C SER A 99 3.66 5.63 -19.21
N LEU A 100 4.78 6.19 -18.74
CA LEU A 100 4.87 7.57 -18.23
C LEU A 100 4.29 8.55 -19.25
N GLY A 101 3.33 9.37 -18.82
CA GLY A 101 2.57 10.28 -19.67
C GLY A 101 1.24 9.72 -20.18
N ASP A 102 0.96 8.41 -20.04
CA ASP A 102 -0.36 7.84 -20.29
C ASP A 102 -1.34 8.29 -19.19
N LYS A 103 -2.59 8.57 -19.55
CA LYS A 103 -3.66 8.90 -18.60
C LYS A 103 -3.97 7.77 -17.60
N ASP A 104 -3.61 6.53 -17.92
CA ASP A 104 -3.83 5.36 -17.09
C ASP A 104 -2.55 4.92 -16.34
N GLN A 105 -1.44 5.65 -16.50
CA GLN A 105 -0.19 5.40 -15.80
C GLN A 105 -0.32 5.74 -14.30
N GLY A 106 0.36 4.99 -13.47
CA GLY A 106 0.45 5.23 -12.03
C GLY A 106 0.98 4.05 -11.27
N VAL A 107 0.96 4.16 -9.96
CA VAL A 107 1.39 3.08 -9.07
C VAL A 107 0.54 1.85 -9.32
N VAL A 108 1.18 0.71 -9.52
CA VAL A 108 0.54 -0.54 -9.96
C VAL A 108 -0.69 -0.94 -9.10
N HIS A 109 -0.62 -0.72 -7.78
CA HIS A 109 -1.71 -1.03 -6.84
C HIS A 109 -2.81 0.05 -6.77
N VAL A 110 -2.67 1.14 -7.51
CA VAL A 110 -3.72 2.14 -7.75
C VAL A 110 -4.35 1.91 -9.13
N VAL A 111 -3.54 1.61 -10.13
CA VAL A 111 -3.98 1.37 -11.51
C VAL A 111 -4.93 0.18 -11.62
N GLY A 112 -4.58 -0.97 -11.02
CA GLY A 112 -5.40 -2.18 -11.09
C GLY A 112 -6.84 -1.97 -10.59
N PRO A 113 -7.04 -1.49 -9.34
CA PRO A 113 -8.36 -1.11 -8.82
C PRO A 113 -9.09 -0.07 -9.66
N GLN A 114 -8.39 0.99 -10.07
CA GLN A 114 -8.98 2.11 -10.79
C GLN A 114 -9.49 1.73 -12.19
N LEU A 115 -8.84 0.78 -12.85
CA LEU A 115 -9.27 0.24 -14.12
C LEU A 115 -10.37 -0.84 -13.99
N GLY A 116 -10.62 -1.36 -12.78
CA GLY A 116 -11.59 -2.43 -12.53
C GLY A 116 -11.09 -3.82 -12.92
N VAL A 117 -9.78 -4.00 -13.10
CA VAL A 117 -9.18 -5.33 -13.34
C VAL A 117 -9.00 -6.12 -12.06
N THR A 118 -9.04 -5.45 -10.90
CA THR A 118 -9.09 -6.10 -9.58
C THR A 118 -10.53 -6.40 -9.23
N GLN A 119 -10.85 -7.69 -9.07
CA GLN A 119 -12.22 -8.13 -8.79
C GLN A 119 -12.27 -9.17 -7.67
N PRO A 120 -13.41 -9.29 -6.96
CA PRO A 120 -13.57 -10.28 -5.90
C PRO A 120 -13.36 -11.72 -6.38
N GLY A 121 -12.75 -12.53 -5.53
CA GLY A 121 -12.52 -13.95 -5.78
C GLY A 121 -11.27 -14.26 -6.60
N MET A 122 -10.62 -13.27 -7.21
CA MET A 122 -9.42 -13.47 -8.03
C MET A 122 -8.18 -13.80 -7.20
N THR A 123 -7.23 -14.49 -7.82
CA THR A 123 -5.82 -14.56 -7.39
C THR A 123 -5.01 -13.55 -8.19
N ILE A 124 -4.30 -12.64 -7.49
CA ILE A 124 -3.55 -11.54 -8.11
C ILE A 124 -2.11 -11.54 -7.61
N VAL A 125 -1.16 -11.47 -8.52
CA VAL A 125 0.25 -11.40 -8.16
C VAL A 125 0.97 -10.24 -8.86
N CYS A 126 2.04 -9.77 -8.20
CA CYS A 126 2.94 -8.75 -8.73
C CYS A 126 4.32 -8.92 -8.07
N GLY A 127 5.36 -8.49 -8.74
CA GLY A 127 6.72 -8.42 -8.16
C GLY A 127 6.90 -7.35 -7.07
N ASP A 128 5.83 -6.91 -6.44
CA ASP A 128 5.81 -5.93 -5.34
C ASP A 128 5.02 -6.47 -4.15
N SER A 129 5.55 -6.31 -2.95
CA SER A 129 4.96 -6.83 -1.71
C SER A 129 3.58 -6.20 -1.39
N HIS A 130 3.32 -4.95 -1.80
CA HIS A 130 2.05 -4.27 -1.53
C HIS A 130 0.91 -4.71 -2.46
N THR A 131 1.10 -5.78 -3.23
CA THR A 131 0.04 -6.48 -3.96
C THR A 131 -1.12 -6.88 -3.05
N SER A 132 -0.89 -7.05 -1.75
CA SER A 132 -1.94 -7.26 -0.75
C SER A 132 -3.04 -6.18 -0.75
N THR A 133 -2.77 -4.98 -1.32
CA THR A 133 -3.77 -3.91 -1.52
C THR A 133 -5.04 -4.41 -2.20
N HIS A 134 -4.89 -5.32 -3.18
CA HIS A 134 -6.02 -5.86 -3.96
C HIS A 134 -6.95 -6.75 -3.12
N GLY A 135 -6.48 -7.20 -1.95
CA GLY A 135 -7.29 -7.95 -0.99
C GLY A 135 -8.46 -7.15 -0.41
N ALA A 136 -8.43 -5.82 -0.51
CA ALA A 136 -9.55 -4.94 -0.16
C ALA A 136 -10.83 -5.24 -0.97
N PHE A 137 -10.68 -5.89 -2.11
CA PHE A 137 -11.75 -6.33 -3.00
C PHE A 137 -12.21 -7.77 -2.73
N GLY A 138 -11.63 -8.46 -1.76
CA GLY A 138 -11.85 -9.89 -1.57
C GLY A 138 -11.10 -10.75 -2.60
N ALA A 139 -9.97 -10.26 -3.11
CA ALA A 139 -9.06 -11.02 -3.95
C ALA A 139 -7.90 -11.58 -3.09
N LEU A 140 -7.45 -12.79 -3.37
CA LEU A 140 -6.25 -13.35 -2.75
C LEU A 140 -5.02 -12.82 -3.50
N ALA A 141 -4.44 -11.74 -2.98
CA ALA A 141 -3.43 -10.97 -3.66
C ALA A 141 -2.14 -10.88 -2.84
N PHE A 142 -0.99 -11.16 -3.46
CA PHE A 142 0.29 -11.17 -2.76
C PHE A 142 1.49 -10.91 -3.68
N GLY A 143 2.56 -10.40 -3.06
CA GLY A 143 3.84 -10.18 -3.73
C GLY A 143 4.59 -11.48 -4.00
N ILE A 144 5.30 -11.51 -5.13
CA ILE A 144 6.13 -12.63 -5.58
C ILE A 144 7.54 -12.18 -5.94
N GLY A 145 8.52 -13.10 -5.84
CA GLY A 145 9.90 -12.83 -6.24
C GLY A 145 10.10 -12.88 -7.75
N THR A 146 11.23 -12.35 -8.24
CA THR A 146 11.54 -12.27 -9.68
C THR A 146 11.48 -13.63 -10.40
N SER A 147 11.96 -14.70 -9.76
CA SER A 147 11.88 -16.07 -10.34
C SER A 147 10.43 -16.57 -10.42
N GLU A 148 9.58 -16.16 -9.47
CA GLU A 148 8.15 -16.48 -9.50
C GLU A 148 7.43 -15.64 -10.57
N VAL A 149 7.85 -14.38 -10.81
CA VAL A 149 7.37 -13.55 -11.94
C VAL A 149 7.61 -14.28 -13.27
N GLU A 150 8.84 -14.80 -13.50
CA GLU A 150 9.16 -15.62 -14.68
C GLU A 150 8.23 -16.83 -14.80
N HIS A 151 8.06 -17.56 -13.68
CA HIS A 151 7.20 -18.75 -13.66
C HIS A 151 5.76 -18.43 -14.02
N VAL A 152 5.19 -17.37 -13.46
CA VAL A 152 3.81 -16.94 -13.75
C VAL A 152 3.67 -16.47 -15.20
N LEU A 153 4.62 -15.70 -15.72
CA LEU A 153 4.62 -15.30 -17.14
C LEU A 153 4.59 -16.51 -18.06
N ALA A 154 5.39 -17.57 -17.73
CA ALA A 154 5.51 -18.78 -18.54
C ALA A 154 4.29 -19.70 -18.44
N THR A 155 3.61 -19.76 -17.29
CA THR A 155 2.65 -20.84 -16.98
C THR A 155 1.27 -20.36 -16.54
N GLN A 156 1.15 -19.13 -16.08
CA GLN A 156 -0.03 -18.54 -15.39
C GLN A 156 -0.39 -19.29 -14.10
N THR A 157 0.57 -19.96 -13.49
CA THR A 157 0.39 -20.70 -12.24
C THR A 157 1.55 -20.43 -11.29
N LEU A 158 1.36 -20.76 -10.01
CA LEU A 158 2.41 -20.62 -8.99
C LEU A 158 2.31 -21.77 -7.98
N PRO A 159 3.42 -22.49 -7.68
CA PRO A 159 3.45 -23.48 -6.61
C PRO A 159 3.57 -22.79 -5.26
N LEU A 160 2.60 -23.01 -4.35
CA LEU A 160 2.53 -22.36 -3.06
C LEU A 160 2.14 -23.33 -1.94
N GLN A 161 2.76 -23.14 -0.78
CA GLN A 161 2.27 -23.74 0.45
C GLN A 161 1.01 -22.99 0.91
N ARG A 162 -0.01 -23.74 1.32
CA ARG A 162 -1.26 -23.15 1.82
C ARG A 162 -0.96 -22.36 3.10
N PRO A 163 -1.27 -21.04 3.12
CA PRO A 163 -1.07 -20.22 4.30
C PRO A 163 -2.07 -20.55 5.39
N LYS A 164 -1.73 -20.25 6.63
CA LYS A 164 -2.67 -20.18 7.74
C LYS A 164 -3.58 -18.97 7.62
N THR A 165 -4.67 -18.95 8.39
CA THR A 165 -5.64 -17.87 8.40
C THR A 165 -5.67 -17.15 9.75
N MET A 166 -5.72 -15.80 9.69
CA MET A 166 -5.85 -14.95 10.88
C MET A 166 -7.03 -14.00 10.69
N ALA A 167 -7.90 -13.91 11.69
CA ALA A 167 -8.92 -12.86 11.72
C ALA A 167 -8.45 -11.68 12.57
N ILE A 168 -8.62 -10.46 12.06
CA ILE A 168 -8.49 -9.24 12.84
C ILE A 168 -9.84 -8.55 12.87
N ASN A 169 -10.50 -8.62 14.02
CA ASN A 169 -11.83 -8.07 14.26
C ASN A 169 -11.70 -6.66 14.83
N VAL A 170 -12.12 -5.64 14.07
CA VAL A 170 -12.11 -4.22 14.49
C VAL A 170 -13.56 -3.76 14.65
N GLU A 171 -14.00 -3.68 15.89
CA GLU A 171 -15.38 -3.29 16.22
C GLU A 171 -15.44 -1.86 16.73
N GLY A 172 -16.63 -1.25 16.68
CA GLY A 172 -16.88 0.13 17.07
C GLY A 172 -16.88 1.10 15.88
N SER A 173 -16.62 2.37 16.15
CA SER A 173 -16.64 3.47 15.18
C SER A 173 -15.42 4.36 15.32
N LEU A 174 -14.86 4.84 14.22
CA LEU A 174 -13.74 5.76 14.26
C LEU A 174 -14.16 7.14 14.77
N LYS A 175 -13.37 7.71 15.65
CA LYS A 175 -13.52 9.11 16.09
C LYS A 175 -13.15 10.07 14.97
N PRO A 176 -13.66 11.32 14.97
CA PRO A 176 -13.19 12.37 14.09
C PRO A 176 -11.67 12.52 14.13
N GLY A 177 -11.04 12.58 12.95
CA GLY A 177 -9.58 12.69 12.84
C GLY A 177 -8.81 11.36 12.86
N VAL A 178 -9.48 10.23 13.12
CA VAL A 178 -8.92 8.88 13.02
C VAL A 178 -9.29 8.26 11.68
N THR A 179 -8.34 7.62 11.02
CA THR A 179 -8.48 7.06 9.67
C THR A 179 -8.12 5.57 9.62
N SER A 180 -8.30 4.95 8.47
CA SER A 180 -7.87 3.56 8.20
C SER A 180 -6.35 3.36 8.38
N LYS A 181 -5.55 4.41 8.14
CA LYS A 181 -4.10 4.38 8.41
C LYS A 181 -3.80 4.20 9.89
N ASP A 182 -4.57 4.85 10.75
CA ASP A 182 -4.41 4.73 12.19
C ASP A 182 -4.83 3.33 12.67
N ILE A 183 -5.88 2.74 12.08
CA ILE A 183 -6.26 1.34 12.33
C ILE A 183 -5.09 0.40 12.05
N ILE A 184 -4.53 0.45 10.84
CA ILE A 184 -3.50 -0.52 10.47
C ILE A 184 -2.19 -0.30 11.22
N LEU A 185 -1.80 0.94 11.51
CA LEU A 185 -0.64 1.22 12.35
C LEU A 185 -0.83 0.69 13.78
N ALA A 186 -2.02 0.86 14.37
CA ALA A 186 -2.33 0.31 15.69
C ALA A 186 -2.33 -1.22 15.68
N ILE A 187 -2.83 -1.87 14.63
CA ILE A 187 -2.77 -3.32 14.45
C ILE A 187 -1.31 -3.79 14.43
N ILE A 188 -0.47 -3.17 13.59
CA ILE A 188 0.95 -3.56 13.46
C ILE A 188 1.69 -3.33 14.78
N ALA A 189 1.43 -2.23 15.47
CA ALA A 189 2.01 -1.99 16.79
C ALA A 189 1.57 -3.04 17.84
N LYS A 190 0.33 -3.55 17.73
CA LYS A 190 -0.21 -4.57 18.64
C LYS A 190 0.35 -5.97 18.39
N ILE A 191 0.42 -6.42 17.13
CA ILE A 191 0.85 -7.78 16.80
C ILE A 191 2.33 -7.88 16.44
N GLY A 192 3.01 -6.74 16.23
CA GLY A 192 4.40 -6.68 15.76
C GLY A 192 4.55 -6.85 14.26
N THR A 193 5.74 -6.52 13.74
CA THR A 193 6.09 -6.64 12.31
C THR A 193 6.20 -8.09 11.81
N GLY A 194 6.20 -9.07 12.70
CA GLY A 194 6.23 -10.51 12.39
C GLY A 194 4.99 -11.28 12.81
N GLY A 195 4.00 -10.61 13.45
CA GLY A 195 2.82 -11.28 14.00
C GLY A 195 1.93 -11.98 12.97
N GLY A 196 1.94 -11.49 11.72
CA GLY A 196 1.21 -12.07 10.59
C GLY A 196 2.00 -13.10 9.76
N GLN A 197 3.23 -13.46 10.17
CA GLN A 197 4.09 -14.33 9.35
C GLN A 197 3.46 -15.72 9.14
N GLY A 198 3.31 -16.09 7.87
CA GLY A 198 2.69 -17.35 7.46
C GLY A 198 1.17 -17.32 7.38
N TYR A 199 0.55 -16.16 7.62
CA TYR A 199 -0.90 -15.98 7.60
C TYR A 199 -1.36 -15.16 6.40
N VAL A 200 -2.60 -15.45 5.97
CA VAL A 200 -3.46 -14.51 5.28
C VAL A 200 -4.38 -13.89 6.34
N ILE A 201 -4.38 -12.56 6.45
CA ILE A 201 -5.20 -11.84 7.42
C ILE A 201 -6.54 -11.46 6.79
N GLU A 202 -7.66 -11.83 7.42
CA GLU A 202 -8.98 -11.31 7.09
C GLU A 202 -9.38 -10.23 8.09
N TYR A 203 -9.50 -8.99 7.60
CA TYR A 203 -9.98 -7.86 8.41
C TYR A 203 -11.50 -7.84 8.43
N ARG A 204 -12.07 -7.77 9.62
CA ARG A 204 -13.49 -7.93 9.91
C ARG A 204 -13.97 -6.93 10.95
N GLY A 205 -15.26 -6.87 11.17
CA GLY A 205 -15.88 -6.04 12.20
C GLY A 205 -16.60 -4.83 11.65
N SER A 206 -17.32 -4.14 12.51
CA SER A 206 -18.18 -3.00 12.15
C SER A 206 -17.39 -1.83 11.60
N ALA A 207 -16.22 -1.53 12.21
CA ALA A 207 -15.36 -0.45 11.76
C ALA A 207 -14.79 -0.73 10.35
N ILE A 208 -14.42 -1.98 10.03
CA ILE A 208 -13.91 -2.35 8.69
C ILE A 208 -15.01 -2.27 7.64
N ARG A 209 -16.22 -2.74 7.95
CA ARG A 209 -17.36 -2.65 7.01
C ARG A 209 -17.74 -1.22 6.67
N ALA A 210 -17.58 -0.30 7.62
CA ALA A 210 -17.90 1.12 7.44
C ALA A 210 -16.86 1.88 6.59
N LEU A 211 -15.69 1.29 6.29
CA LEU A 211 -14.65 1.92 5.48
C LEU A 211 -15.05 2.02 4.01
N SER A 212 -14.65 3.13 3.38
CA SER A 212 -14.62 3.27 1.92
C SER A 212 -13.64 2.28 1.28
N MET A 213 -13.71 2.09 -0.04
CA MET A 213 -12.76 1.21 -0.74
C MET A 213 -11.33 1.71 -0.64
N GLU A 214 -11.08 3.01 -0.72
CA GLU A 214 -9.77 3.62 -0.55
C GLU A 214 -9.19 3.31 0.83
N SER A 215 -10.02 3.44 1.86
CA SER A 215 -9.67 3.10 3.24
C SER A 215 -9.41 1.61 3.45
N ARG A 216 -10.21 0.72 2.82
CA ARG A 216 -9.95 -0.73 2.83
C ARG A 216 -8.63 -1.08 2.14
N MET A 217 -8.33 -0.43 1.01
CA MET A 217 -7.05 -0.58 0.31
C MET A 217 -5.87 -0.17 1.19
N THR A 218 -5.99 0.89 1.99
CA THR A 218 -4.96 1.30 2.95
C THR A 218 -4.70 0.21 4.00
N VAL A 219 -5.75 -0.39 4.57
CA VAL A 219 -5.61 -1.48 5.56
C VAL A 219 -4.93 -2.70 4.93
N CYS A 220 -5.43 -3.19 3.79
CA CYS A 220 -4.86 -4.36 3.12
C CYS A 220 -3.44 -4.11 2.59
N ASN A 221 -3.12 -2.89 2.13
CA ASN A 221 -1.80 -2.51 1.67
C ASN A 221 -0.73 -2.80 2.73
N MET A 222 -0.98 -2.42 3.97
CA MET A 222 0.00 -2.53 5.06
C MET A 222 -0.04 -3.87 5.81
N SER A 223 -0.75 -4.87 5.33
CA SER A 223 -0.70 -6.23 5.90
C SER A 223 0.70 -6.83 5.87
N ILE A 224 1.48 -6.47 4.86
CA ILE A 224 2.87 -6.91 4.68
C ILE A 224 3.78 -6.36 5.79
N GLU A 225 3.51 -5.19 6.31
CA GLU A 225 4.26 -4.59 7.42
C GLU A 225 4.03 -5.31 8.74
N ALA A 226 2.93 -6.08 8.86
CA ALA A 226 2.70 -7.05 9.93
C ALA A 226 3.34 -8.42 9.65
N GLY A 227 4.02 -8.60 8.53
CA GLY A 227 4.63 -9.85 8.09
C GLY A 227 3.67 -10.82 7.39
N ALA A 228 2.41 -10.45 7.15
CA ALA A 228 1.42 -11.32 6.54
C ALA A 228 1.72 -11.61 5.05
N ARG A 229 1.24 -12.75 4.55
CA ARG A 229 1.31 -13.09 3.12
C ARG A 229 0.37 -12.21 2.30
N ALA A 230 -0.82 -11.95 2.82
CA ALA A 230 -1.86 -11.12 2.20
C ALA A 230 -2.81 -10.59 3.27
N GLY A 231 -3.56 -9.53 2.93
CA GLY A 231 -4.70 -9.05 3.69
C GLY A 231 -5.97 -9.16 2.85
N LEU A 232 -7.09 -9.51 3.46
CA LEU A 232 -8.37 -9.68 2.80
C LEU A 232 -9.46 -8.90 3.54
N ILE A 233 -10.42 -8.36 2.78
CA ILE A 233 -11.72 -7.88 3.29
C ILE A 233 -12.78 -8.51 2.41
N ALA A 234 -13.78 -9.16 3.01
CA ALA A 234 -14.88 -9.74 2.26
C ALA A 234 -15.60 -8.67 1.42
N PRO A 235 -15.87 -8.92 0.13
CA PRO A 235 -16.55 -7.95 -0.72
C PRO A 235 -18.00 -7.76 -0.26
N ASP A 236 -18.48 -6.53 -0.39
CA ASP A 236 -19.83 -6.12 -0.07
C ASP A 236 -20.33 -5.06 -1.08
N GLN A 237 -21.47 -4.43 -0.79
CA GLN A 237 -22.05 -3.42 -1.68
C GLN A 237 -21.07 -2.27 -1.97
N THR A 238 -20.25 -1.84 -0.99
CA THR A 238 -19.23 -0.81 -1.19
C THR A 238 -18.21 -1.23 -2.25
N THR A 239 -17.82 -2.51 -2.25
CA THR A 239 -16.92 -3.08 -3.27
C THR A 239 -17.58 -3.11 -4.65
N PHE A 240 -18.85 -3.54 -4.71
CA PHE A 240 -19.58 -3.66 -5.98
C PHE A 240 -19.81 -2.27 -6.62
N ASP A 241 -20.20 -1.28 -5.81
CA ASP A 241 -20.41 0.08 -6.27
C ASP A 241 -19.10 0.72 -6.79
N TYR A 242 -17.97 0.41 -6.16
CA TYR A 242 -16.67 0.89 -6.61
C TYR A 242 -16.26 0.33 -7.98
N ILE A 243 -16.54 -0.95 -8.25
CA ILE A 243 -16.18 -1.63 -9.52
C ILE A 243 -17.15 -1.23 -10.64
N LYS A 244 -18.40 -0.94 -10.32
CA LYS A 244 -19.44 -0.62 -11.30
C LYS A 244 -19.03 0.53 -12.21
N GLY A 245 -19.09 0.30 -13.52
CA GLY A 245 -18.77 1.32 -14.53
C GLY A 245 -17.28 1.59 -14.74
N LYS A 246 -16.39 0.86 -14.09
CA LYS A 246 -14.95 0.91 -14.39
C LYS A 246 -14.67 0.32 -15.79
N PRO A 247 -13.55 0.72 -16.44
CA PRO A 247 -13.24 0.29 -17.82
C PRO A 247 -13.22 -1.22 -18.06
N HIS A 248 -12.85 -2.01 -17.05
CA HIS A 248 -12.79 -3.47 -17.10
C HIS A 248 -13.74 -4.15 -16.11
N ALA A 249 -14.82 -3.45 -15.69
CA ALA A 249 -15.90 -4.11 -14.98
C ALA A 249 -16.49 -5.23 -15.85
N PRO A 250 -16.99 -6.34 -15.24
CA PRO A 250 -17.62 -7.41 -16.01
C PRO A 250 -18.79 -6.92 -16.87
N GLU A 251 -18.92 -7.45 -18.09
CA GLU A 251 -20.04 -7.13 -18.99
C GLU A 251 -21.37 -7.53 -18.37
N ASP A 252 -21.47 -8.75 -17.82
CA ASP A 252 -22.61 -9.19 -17.00
C ASP A 252 -22.32 -8.89 -15.53
N PHE A 253 -22.54 -7.63 -15.16
CA PHE A 253 -22.27 -7.15 -13.81
C PHE A 253 -23.21 -7.78 -12.76
N GLU A 254 -24.46 -8.10 -13.13
CA GLU A 254 -25.42 -8.71 -12.22
C GLU A 254 -25.02 -10.15 -11.86
N ALA A 255 -24.59 -10.93 -12.85
CA ALA A 255 -24.06 -12.27 -12.62
C ALA A 255 -22.79 -12.25 -11.77
N ALA A 256 -21.89 -11.27 -12.02
CA ALA A 256 -20.69 -11.08 -11.23
C ALA A 256 -21.03 -10.76 -9.76
N VAL A 257 -21.95 -9.83 -9.50
CA VAL A 257 -22.39 -9.48 -8.14
C VAL A 257 -23.05 -10.67 -7.45
N ALA A 258 -23.84 -11.48 -8.16
CA ALA A 258 -24.45 -12.68 -7.61
C ALA A 258 -23.36 -13.68 -7.11
N TYR A 259 -22.29 -13.88 -7.90
CA TYR A 259 -21.15 -14.69 -7.48
C TYR A 259 -20.37 -14.04 -6.33
N TRP A 260 -20.00 -12.78 -6.45
CA TRP A 260 -19.22 -12.04 -5.43
C TRP A 260 -19.91 -12.01 -4.07
N SER A 261 -21.25 -11.98 -4.06
CA SER A 261 -22.06 -12.03 -2.84
C SER A 261 -21.96 -13.35 -2.09
N THR A 262 -21.36 -14.39 -2.67
CA THR A 262 -21.08 -15.67 -2.00
C THR A 262 -19.71 -15.71 -1.33
N LEU A 263 -18.84 -14.72 -1.62
CA LEU A 263 -17.46 -14.64 -1.17
C LEU A 263 -17.37 -14.00 0.23
N PHE A 264 -17.69 -14.77 1.25
CA PHE A 264 -17.52 -14.42 2.66
C PHE A 264 -17.16 -15.66 3.47
N THR A 265 -16.56 -15.44 4.62
CA THR A 265 -16.23 -16.52 5.56
C THR A 265 -17.49 -17.13 6.16
N ASP A 266 -17.62 -18.45 6.13
CA ASP A 266 -18.75 -19.17 6.69
C ASP A 266 -18.87 -18.95 8.19
N LYS A 267 -20.07 -19.03 8.74
CA LYS A 267 -20.32 -18.74 10.16
C LYS A 267 -19.63 -19.72 11.11
N ASP A 268 -19.41 -20.96 10.67
CA ASP A 268 -18.75 -22.03 11.43
C ASP A 268 -17.29 -22.25 11.00
N ALA A 269 -16.72 -21.36 10.19
CA ALA A 269 -15.33 -21.36 9.84
C ALA A 269 -14.47 -21.01 11.07
N GLN A 270 -13.29 -21.62 11.15
CA GLN A 270 -12.34 -21.37 12.23
C GLN A 270 -11.07 -20.74 11.65
N PHE A 271 -10.58 -19.71 12.32
CA PHE A 271 -9.28 -19.14 12.07
C PHE A 271 -8.22 -19.76 12.97
N ASP A 272 -6.99 -19.87 12.49
CA ASP A 272 -5.87 -20.33 13.33
C ASP A 272 -5.58 -19.35 14.47
N VAL A 273 -5.79 -18.04 14.21
CA VAL A 273 -5.61 -16.97 15.20
C VAL A 273 -6.70 -15.90 15.01
N GLU A 274 -7.20 -15.37 16.13
CA GLU A 274 -8.08 -14.20 16.14
C GLU A 274 -7.51 -13.08 17.01
N VAL A 275 -7.56 -11.85 16.49
CA VAL A 275 -7.13 -10.62 17.17
C VAL A 275 -8.31 -9.64 17.20
N HIS A 276 -8.48 -8.93 18.31
CA HIS A 276 -9.55 -7.94 18.48
C HIS A 276 -8.98 -6.55 18.75
N LEU A 277 -9.59 -5.55 18.14
CA LEU A 277 -9.30 -4.12 18.30
C LEU A 277 -10.61 -3.35 18.47
N ASN A 278 -10.64 -2.41 19.41
CA ASN A 278 -11.77 -1.51 19.62
C ASN A 278 -11.48 -0.17 18.91
N ALA A 279 -12.26 0.13 17.87
CA ALA A 279 -12.11 1.37 17.10
C ALA A 279 -12.49 2.63 17.90
N ASP A 280 -13.38 2.50 18.89
CA ASP A 280 -13.78 3.62 19.76
C ASP A 280 -12.63 4.14 20.65
N GLU A 281 -11.58 3.35 20.83
CA GLU A 281 -10.41 3.70 21.63
C GLU A 281 -9.25 4.26 20.79
N LEU A 282 -9.35 4.16 19.46
CA LEU A 282 -8.28 4.63 18.59
C LEU A 282 -8.17 6.16 18.60
N GLU A 283 -6.92 6.60 18.50
CA GLU A 283 -6.51 7.99 18.30
C GLU A 283 -5.65 8.08 17.02
N PRO A 284 -5.40 9.29 16.49
CA PRO A 284 -4.40 9.45 15.45
C PRO A 284 -3.07 8.80 15.86
N PHE A 285 -2.48 8.02 14.97
CA PHE A 285 -1.35 7.13 15.25
C PHE A 285 -0.14 7.52 14.41
N VAL A 286 1.06 7.45 15.00
CA VAL A 286 2.32 7.76 14.30
C VAL A 286 3.41 6.78 14.68
N THR A 287 4.37 6.55 13.80
CA THR A 287 5.58 5.80 14.15
C THR A 287 6.62 6.74 14.73
N TRP A 288 7.27 6.32 15.83
CA TRP A 288 8.35 7.06 16.47
C TRP A 288 9.74 6.52 16.10
N GLY A 289 9.80 5.27 15.67
CA GLY A 289 11.05 4.56 15.40
C GLY A 289 11.27 4.23 13.92
N THR A 290 12.02 3.17 13.65
CA THR A 290 12.52 2.77 12.32
C THR A 290 11.75 1.61 11.68
N ASN A 291 10.62 1.23 12.24
CA ASN A 291 9.71 0.25 11.63
C ASN A 291 8.25 0.53 12.03
N PRO A 292 7.26 0.02 11.27
CA PRO A 292 5.83 0.28 11.54
C PRO A 292 5.32 -0.28 12.88
N GLY A 293 5.98 -1.28 13.47
CA GLY A 293 5.66 -1.79 14.80
C GLY A 293 6.03 -0.84 15.94
N GLN A 294 6.89 0.13 15.67
CA GLN A 294 7.27 1.19 16.62
C GLN A 294 6.33 2.39 16.48
N GLY A 295 5.03 2.14 16.63
CA GLY A 295 3.98 3.15 16.55
C GLY A 295 3.29 3.38 17.87
N LEU A 296 2.74 4.59 18.05
CA LEU A 296 2.01 5.05 19.24
C LEU A 296 0.91 6.06 18.86
N PRO A 297 -0.12 6.21 19.71
CA PRO A 297 -1.02 7.35 19.61
C PRO A 297 -0.25 8.68 19.66
N LEU A 298 -0.65 9.64 18.83
CA LEU A 298 0.03 10.93 18.66
C LEU A 298 0.16 11.73 19.97
N ASN A 299 -0.75 11.50 20.92
CA ASN A 299 -0.71 12.16 22.24
C ASN A 299 0.34 11.56 23.20
N SER A 300 1.05 10.53 22.80
CA SER A 300 2.06 9.82 23.60
C SER A 300 3.41 10.54 23.62
N VAL A 301 4.33 9.97 24.39
CA VAL A 301 5.74 10.34 24.41
C VAL A 301 6.60 9.23 23.83
N VAL A 302 7.78 9.58 23.34
CA VAL A 302 8.79 8.62 22.87
C VAL A 302 9.12 7.65 24.02
N PRO A 303 9.05 6.32 23.82
CA PRO A 303 9.26 5.34 24.88
C PRO A 303 10.67 5.39 25.44
N ASN A 304 10.80 5.05 26.73
CA ASN A 304 12.09 4.79 27.34
C ASN A 304 12.45 3.31 27.11
N PRO A 305 13.54 2.98 26.42
CA PRO A 305 13.96 1.60 26.22
C PRO A 305 14.15 0.81 27.51
N ALA A 306 14.50 1.47 28.62
CA ALA A 306 14.65 0.81 29.92
C ALA A 306 13.35 0.20 30.46
N ASP A 307 12.20 0.67 30.01
CA ASP A 307 10.88 0.16 30.43
C ASP A 307 10.41 -1.03 29.57
N ILE A 308 11.16 -1.39 28.53
CA ILE A 308 10.86 -2.52 27.64
C ILE A 308 11.44 -3.79 28.23
N ALA A 309 10.58 -4.76 28.61
CA ALA A 309 11.00 -5.99 29.26
C ALA A 309 11.78 -6.93 28.31
N ASP A 310 11.34 -7.03 27.06
CA ASP A 310 11.98 -7.86 26.05
C ASP A 310 13.32 -7.26 25.60
N THR A 311 14.40 -8.05 25.67
CA THR A 311 15.76 -7.57 25.41
C THR A 311 15.99 -7.23 23.94
N GLU A 312 15.38 -7.98 23.00
CA GLU A 312 15.54 -7.71 21.58
C GLU A 312 14.80 -6.43 21.19
N GLN A 313 13.57 -6.28 21.67
CA GLN A 313 12.77 -5.06 21.45
C GLN A 313 13.43 -3.85 22.11
N ARG A 314 14.02 -3.99 23.31
CA ARG A 314 14.78 -2.92 23.97
C ARG A 314 15.95 -2.47 23.12
N THR A 315 16.77 -3.41 22.65
CA THR A 315 17.92 -3.11 21.79
C THR A 315 17.50 -2.46 20.48
N ALA A 316 16.41 -2.93 19.88
CA ALA A 316 15.83 -2.31 18.68
C ALA A 316 15.34 -0.87 18.96
N ALA A 317 14.74 -0.63 20.11
CA ALA A 317 14.30 0.71 20.52
C ALA A 317 15.49 1.66 20.75
N GLU A 318 16.55 1.22 21.41
CA GLU A 318 17.79 2.01 21.60
C GLU A 318 18.39 2.43 20.26
N ARG A 319 18.51 1.50 19.31
CA ARG A 319 19.01 1.79 17.95
C ARG A 319 18.09 2.76 17.21
N ALA A 320 16.78 2.57 17.31
CA ALA A 320 15.80 3.45 16.68
C ALA A 320 15.90 4.87 17.20
N LEU A 321 16.04 5.07 18.52
CA LEU A 321 16.21 6.41 19.11
C LEU A 321 17.47 7.10 18.59
N VAL A 322 18.60 6.38 18.51
CA VAL A 322 19.86 6.92 17.95
C VAL A 322 19.67 7.33 16.49
N TYR A 323 19.12 6.46 15.65
CA TYR A 323 18.91 6.76 14.23
C TYR A 323 17.94 7.92 14.03
N MET A 324 16.80 7.87 14.72
CA MET A 324 15.78 8.91 14.66
C MET A 324 16.21 10.22 15.35
N GLY A 325 17.31 10.21 16.12
CA GLY A 325 17.77 11.38 16.87
C GLY A 325 16.68 11.89 17.83
N LEU A 326 16.09 10.97 18.58
CA LEU A 326 15.04 11.26 19.56
C LEU A 326 15.48 10.88 20.97
N GLU A 327 15.00 11.62 21.94
CA GLU A 327 15.21 11.34 23.36
C GLU A 327 13.94 10.73 23.97
N ALA A 328 14.13 9.72 24.83
CA ALA A 328 13.03 9.14 25.61
C ALA A 328 12.26 10.21 26.38
N GLY A 329 10.94 10.06 26.46
CA GLY A 329 10.06 11.03 27.13
C GLY A 329 9.71 12.27 26.31
N THR A 330 10.27 12.45 25.12
CA THR A 330 9.89 13.55 24.22
C THR A 330 8.44 13.41 23.78
N PRO A 331 7.54 14.38 24.00
CA PRO A 331 6.19 14.34 23.44
C PRO A 331 6.22 14.29 21.92
N LEU A 332 5.48 13.35 21.30
CA LEU A 332 5.49 13.17 19.84
C LEU A 332 5.10 14.48 19.12
N LYS A 333 4.17 15.24 19.63
CA LYS A 333 3.74 16.54 19.09
C LYS A 333 4.80 17.65 19.13
N LYS A 334 5.93 17.44 19.80
CA LYS A 334 7.08 18.37 19.80
C LYS A 334 8.14 18.01 18.76
N ILE A 335 7.98 16.90 18.07
CA ILE A 335 8.94 16.49 17.05
C ILE A 335 8.76 17.38 15.82
N ALA A 336 9.81 18.14 15.50
CA ALA A 336 9.86 19.00 14.33
C ALA A 336 10.00 18.17 13.05
N ILE A 337 9.36 18.60 11.98
CA ILE A 337 9.34 17.95 10.68
C ILE A 337 9.87 18.91 9.61
N ASP A 338 10.76 18.42 8.76
CA ASP A 338 11.36 19.18 7.67
C ASP A 338 10.62 18.97 6.34
N THR A 339 10.09 17.76 6.13
CA THR A 339 9.38 17.39 4.90
C THR A 339 8.09 16.62 5.21
N VAL A 340 7.02 16.97 4.51
CA VAL A 340 5.78 16.17 4.48
C VAL A 340 5.64 15.52 3.13
N PHE A 341 5.36 14.22 3.12
CA PHE A 341 5.05 13.47 1.92
C PHE A 341 3.61 12.92 1.98
N LEU A 342 2.78 13.39 1.04
CA LEU A 342 1.43 12.88 0.81
C LEU A 342 1.41 12.14 -0.53
N GLY A 343 1.26 10.82 -0.50
CA GLY A 343 1.34 10.00 -1.71
C GLY A 343 1.44 8.51 -1.40
N SER A 344 2.02 7.73 -2.32
CA SER A 344 2.19 6.28 -2.22
C SER A 344 0.94 5.48 -2.60
N CYS A 345 1.12 4.17 -2.86
CA CYS A 345 0.02 3.22 -3.02
C CYS A 345 -0.86 3.10 -1.77
N THR A 346 -0.35 3.52 -0.62
CA THR A 346 -1.10 3.48 0.65
C THR A 346 -2.12 4.61 0.72
N ASN A 347 -1.69 5.87 0.51
CA ASN A 347 -2.51 7.08 0.69
C ASN A 347 -2.22 8.15 -0.36
N GLY A 348 -2.30 7.79 -1.63
CA GLY A 348 -2.24 8.71 -2.77
C GLY A 348 -3.49 8.69 -3.64
N ARG A 349 -4.63 8.24 -3.11
CA ARG A 349 -5.91 8.16 -3.82
C ARG A 349 -6.70 9.45 -3.66
N ILE A 350 -7.75 9.61 -4.46
CA ILE A 350 -8.53 10.87 -4.49
C ILE A 350 -9.12 11.24 -3.11
N GLU A 351 -9.57 10.26 -2.33
CA GLU A 351 -10.11 10.48 -0.98
C GLU A 351 -9.05 11.03 -0.02
N ASP A 352 -7.81 10.50 -0.10
CA ASP A 352 -6.68 10.98 0.69
C ASP A 352 -6.34 12.45 0.37
N LEU A 353 -6.37 12.79 -0.92
CA LEU A 353 -6.11 14.16 -1.39
C LEU A 353 -7.21 15.12 -0.95
N ARG A 354 -8.50 14.73 -1.07
CA ARG A 354 -9.63 15.52 -0.59
C ARG A 354 -9.51 15.80 0.91
N ALA A 355 -9.27 14.75 1.71
CA ALA A 355 -9.14 14.88 3.16
C ALA A 355 -7.99 15.81 3.59
N ALA A 356 -6.83 15.71 2.93
CA ALA A 356 -5.70 16.58 3.20
C ALA A 356 -5.95 18.02 2.73
N ALA A 357 -6.56 18.20 1.55
CA ALA A 357 -6.90 19.50 1.02
C ALA A 357 -7.90 20.27 1.92
N ASP A 358 -8.88 19.58 2.50
CA ASP A 358 -9.84 20.18 3.43
C ASP A 358 -9.15 20.76 4.69
N VAL A 359 -8.11 20.09 5.19
CA VAL A 359 -7.30 20.60 6.32
C VAL A 359 -6.48 21.82 5.92
N LEU A 360 -5.94 21.84 4.69
CA LEU A 360 -5.03 22.90 4.19
C LEU A 360 -5.76 24.12 3.62
N LYS A 361 -7.01 24.00 3.24
CA LYS A 361 -7.78 25.02 2.52
C LYS A 361 -7.74 26.38 3.22
N GLY A 362 -7.29 27.40 2.48
CA GLY A 362 -7.17 28.77 2.97
C GLY A 362 -6.03 29.02 3.97
N LYS A 363 -5.15 28.05 4.19
CA LYS A 363 -4.02 28.14 5.11
C LYS A 363 -2.69 28.02 4.37
N LYS A 364 -1.57 28.28 5.04
CA LYS A 364 -0.22 28.13 4.53
C LYS A 364 0.55 27.09 5.34
N ILE A 365 1.34 26.26 4.67
CA ILE A 365 2.28 25.36 5.35
C ILE A 365 3.35 26.16 6.08
N ALA A 366 3.94 25.58 7.11
CA ALA A 366 5.04 26.19 7.86
C ALA A 366 6.21 26.52 6.91
N SER A 367 6.76 27.74 7.03
CA SER A 367 7.83 28.23 6.14
C SER A 367 9.15 27.45 6.23
N THR A 368 9.30 26.67 7.29
CA THR A 368 10.48 25.79 7.53
C THR A 368 10.33 24.40 6.94
N LEU A 369 9.20 24.11 6.28
CA LEU A 369 8.81 22.78 5.86
C LEU A 369 8.59 22.74 4.35
N ARG A 370 8.96 21.63 3.74
CA ARG A 370 8.62 21.25 2.36
C ARG A 370 7.48 20.23 2.36
N MET A 371 6.51 20.36 1.47
CA MET A 371 5.45 19.37 1.30
C MET A 371 5.36 18.91 -0.15
N LEU A 372 5.50 17.59 -0.37
CA LEU A 372 5.27 16.96 -1.66
C LEU A 372 3.90 16.27 -1.65
N VAL A 373 3.11 16.55 -2.69
CA VAL A 373 1.83 15.88 -2.93
C VAL A 373 1.92 15.13 -4.25
N VAL A 374 1.86 13.80 -4.16
CA VAL A 374 2.07 12.89 -5.29
C VAL A 374 0.84 12.01 -5.47
N PRO A 375 -0.04 12.30 -6.45
CA PRO A 375 -1.18 11.44 -6.76
C PRO A 375 -0.73 10.01 -7.12
N GLY A 376 -1.53 9.02 -6.73
CA GLY A 376 -1.19 7.61 -6.97
C GLY A 376 -1.27 7.18 -8.43
N SER A 377 -1.98 7.94 -9.28
CA SER A 377 -2.06 7.70 -10.72
C SER A 377 -2.35 9.00 -11.47
N ALA A 378 -2.13 8.98 -12.79
CA ALA A 378 -2.48 10.09 -13.66
C ALA A 378 -4.00 10.37 -13.65
N ARG A 379 -4.85 9.35 -13.54
CA ARG A 379 -6.30 9.53 -13.38
C ARG A 379 -6.65 10.24 -12.07
N VAL A 380 -6.06 9.84 -10.95
CA VAL A 380 -6.25 10.53 -9.66
C VAL A 380 -5.80 11.98 -9.76
N ARG A 381 -4.68 12.24 -10.43
CA ARG A 381 -4.20 13.61 -10.67
C ARG A 381 -5.20 14.43 -11.46
N LEU A 382 -5.68 13.91 -12.59
CA LEU A 382 -6.67 14.60 -13.44
C LEU A 382 -7.99 14.85 -12.71
N GLU A 383 -8.47 13.90 -11.91
CA GLU A 383 -9.66 14.05 -11.08
C GLU A 383 -9.47 15.14 -10.02
N ALA A 384 -8.33 15.13 -9.32
CA ALA A 384 -7.99 16.15 -8.32
C ALA A 384 -7.88 17.55 -8.94
N GLU A 385 -7.28 17.68 -10.13
CA GLU A 385 -7.19 18.94 -10.87
C GLU A 385 -8.58 19.43 -11.34
N ALA A 386 -9.46 18.51 -11.77
CA ALA A 386 -10.84 18.86 -12.14
C ALA A 386 -11.65 19.39 -10.95
N GLU A 387 -11.36 18.90 -9.73
CA GLU A 387 -11.95 19.38 -8.48
C GLU A 387 -11.25 20.63 -7.91
N GLY A 388 -10.12 21.05 -8.48
CA GLY A 388 -9.34 22.19 -8.02
C GLY A 388 -8.52 21.92 -6.76
N LEU A 389 -8.29 20.66 -6.40
CA LEU A 389 -7.48 20.28 -5.23
C LEU A 389 -6.01 20.67 -5.40
N ASP A 390 -5.48 20.60 -6.62
CA ASP A 390 -4.14 21.07 -6.99
C ASP A 390 -3.92 22.53 -6.57
N LYS A 391 -4.92 23.39 -6.82
CA LYS A 391 -4.87 24.80 -6.42
C LYS A 391 -4.83 24.97 -4.91
N VAL A 392 -5.60 24.18 -4.16
CA VAL A 392 -5.57 24.21 -2.70
C VAL A 392 -4.16 23.87 -2.18
N PHE A 393 -3.52 22.85 -2.72
CA PHE A 393 -2.15 22.46 -2.35
C PHE A 393 -1.12 23.51 -2.73
N LEU A 394 -1.16 24.01 -3.98
CA LEU A 394 -0.26 25.06 -4.46
C LEU A 394 -0.44 26.37 -3.67
N ASP A 395 -1.68 26.77 -3.42
CA ASP A 395 -1.99 27.96 -2.61
C ASP A 395 -1.51 27.78 -1.17
N ALA A 396 -1.54 26.59 -0.61
CA ALA A 396 -0.95 26.32 0.70
C ALA A 396 0.59 26.38 0.69
N GLY A 397 1.24 26.30 -0.47
CA GLY A 397 2.70 26.31 -0.64
C GLY A 397 3.29 24.91 -0.79
N ALA A 398 2.47 23.88 -1.03
CA ALA A 398 2.94 22.53 -1.31
C ALA A 398 3.34 22.37 -2.80
N GLU A 399 4.13 21.34 -3.08
CA GLU A 399 4.55 20.97 -4.42
C GLU A 399 3.59 19.93 -5.01
N TRP A 400 2.89 20.29 -6.10
CA TRP A 400 2.03 19.37 -6.84
C TRP A 400 2.83 18.60 -7.87
N ARG A 401 2.81 17.26 -7.80
CA ARG A 401 3.67 16.36 -8.56
C ARG A 401 2.88 15.50 -9.56
N ASN A 402 3.58 14.86 -10.49
CA ASN A 402 3.04 13.78 -11.32
C ASN A 402 3.01 12.47 -10.54
N ALA A 403 2.23 11.51 -11.04
CA ALA A 403 2.03 10.21 -10.43
C ALA A 403 3.30 9.34 -10.48
N GLY A 404 3.53 8.57 -9.41
CA GLY A 404 4.64 7.63 -9.25
C GLY A 404 4.86 7.26 -7.80
N CYS A 405 5.79 6.33 -7.54
CA CYS A 405 6.15 5.93 -6.18
C CYS A 405 6.88 7.02 -5.39
N SER A 406 7.65 7.89 -6.07
CA SER A 406 8.30 9.05 -5.46
C SER A 406 9.10 8.70 -4.20
N MET A 407 8.97 9.49 -3.13
CA MET A 407 9.64 9.26 -1.86
C MET A 407 9.25 7.95 -1.16
N CYS A 408 8.17 7.27 -1.53
CA CYS A 408 7.79 6.00 -0.90
C CYS A 408 8.92 4.96 -0.97
N LEU A 409 9.65 4.93 -2.07
CA LEU A 409 10.80 4.05 -2.29
C LEU A 409 12.13 4.81 -2.42
N GLY A 410 12.10 6.08 -2.82
CA GLY A 410 13.29 6.89 -3.01
C GLY A 410 14.21 6.40 -4.16
N MET A 411 13.65 5.77 -5.18
CA MET A 411 14.37 5.33 -6.38
C MET A 411 14.41 6.39 -7.49
N ASN A 412 13.86 7.55 -7.24
CA ASN A 412 13.83 8.71 -8.10
C ASN A 412 14.47 9.93 -7.38
N PRO A 413 14.51 11.13 -7.98
CA PRO A 413 15.10 12.31 -7.34
C PRO A 413 14.39 12.79 -6.06
N ASP A 414 13.18 12.30 -5.78
CA ASP A 414 12.41 12.67 -4.57
C ASP A 414 12.96 11.91 -3.35
N GLN A 415 13.98 12.45 -2.71
CA GLN A 415 14.62 11.83 -1.54
C GLN A 415 14.82 12.85 -0.42
N LEU A 416 14.93 12.33 0.80
CA LEU A 416 15.35 13.09 1.98
C LEU A 416 16.86 13.25 1.98
N ALA A 417 17.32 14.40 2.43
CA ALA A 417 18.73 14.62 2.78
C ALA A 417 19.10 13.90 4.09
N VAL A 418 20.41 13.75 4.33
CA VAL A 418 20.93 13.15 5.56
C VAL A 418 20.47 13.95 6.79
N GLY A 419 19.83 13.29 7.72
CA GLY A 419 19.28 13.90 8.94
C GLY A 419 17.93 14.57 8.79
N GLU A 420 17.43 14.76 7.57
CA GLU A 420 16.12 15.33 7.29
C GLU A 420 15.02 14.40 7.82
N ARG A 421 13.98 14.98 8.40
CA ARG A 421 12.88 14.27 9.05
C ARG A 421 11.58 14.47 8.29
N SER A 422 10.91 13.37 7.95
CA SER A 422 9.62 13.45 7.26
C SER A 422 8.46 12.90 8.07
N ALA A 423 7.27 13.51 7.89
CA ALA A 423 5.98 12.89 8.15
C ALA A 423 5.42 12.40 6.80
N SER A 424 5.20 11.10 6.69
CA SER A 424 4.94 10.45 5.40
C SER A 424 3.73 9.53 5.45
N THR A 425 2.89 9.62 4.42
CA THR A 425 1.76 8.70 4.25
C THR A 425 2.15 7.38 3.57
N SER A 426 3.44 7.15 3.33
CA SER A 426 3.95 5.87 2.83
C SER A 426 3.71 4.72 3.81
N ASN A 427 4.18 3.53 3.45
CA ASN A 427 3.92 2.29 4.20
C ASN A 427 5.13 1.81 5.02
N ARG A 428 6.35 2.21 4.67
CA ARG A 428 7.60 1.77 5.31
C ARG A 428 8.48 2.94 5.71
N ASN A 429 9.15 2.80 6.85
CA ASN A 429 10.03 3.81 7.43
C ASN A 429 11.35 3.23 7.96
N PHE A 430 11.81 2.09 7.43
CA PHE A 430 13.12 1.58 7.83
C PHE A 430 14.25 2.55 7.42
N GLU A 431 15.41 2.40 8.05
CA GLU A 431 16.58 3.26 7.85
C GLU A 431 16.93 3.43 6.37
N GLY A 432 17.00 4.68 5.91
CA GLY A 432 17.34 5.02 4.53
C GLY A 432 16.24 4.82 3.48
N ARG A 433 15.03 4.40 3.85
CA ARG A 433 13.94 4.11 2.91
C ARG A 433 13.60 5.28 1.98
N GLN A 434 13.55 6.49 2.51
CA GLN A 434 13.20 7.71 1.76
C GLN A 434 14.43 8.56 1.39
N GLY A 435 15.63 7.99 1.51
CA GLY A 435 16.91 8.65 1.28
C GLY A 435 17.90 8.27 2.37
N LYS A 436 19.18 8.16 2.01
CA LYS A 436 20.25 7.76 2.95
C LYS A 436 20.33 8.69 4.15
N GLY A 437 20.12 8.15 5.36
CA GLY A 437 20.13 8.92 6.61
C GLY A 437 18.88 9.76 6.85
N GLY A 438 17.86 9.66 5.99
CA GLY A 438 16.55 10.26 6.20
C GLY A 438 15.78 9.57 7.32
N ARG A 439 14.96 10.33 8.06
CA ARG A 439 14.18 9.89 9.22
C ARG A 439 12.71 10.03 8.94
N THR A 440 11.96 8.92 8.96
CA THR A 440 10.56 8.91 8.51
C THR A 440 9.61 8.49 9.62
N HIS A 441 8.59 9.32 9.86
CA HIS A 441 7.42 8.99 10.66
C HIS A 441 6.25 8.67 9.74
N LEU A 442 5.66 7.47 9.87
CA LEU A 442 4.44 7.11 9.14
C LEU A 442 3.25 7.76 9.83
N VAL A 443 2.41 8.40 9.02
CA VAL A 443 1.24 9.16 9.48
C VAL A 443 0.06 8.99 8.53
N SER A 444 -1.15 9.33 9.00
CA SER A 444 -2.33 9.43 8.14
C SER A 444 -2.32 10.72 7.29
N PRO A 445 -3.09 10.81 6.20
CA PRO A 445 -3.22 12.03 5.39
C PRO A 445 -3.64 13.26 6.21
N LEU A 446 -4.53 13.09 7.18
CA LEU A 446 -4.98 14.16 8.07
C LEU A 446 -3.86 14.66 8.98
N VAL A 447 -3.08 13.74 9.56
CA VAL A 447 -1.91 14.07 10.38
C VAL A 447 -0.82 14.71 9.53
N ALA A 448 -0.59 14.24 8.31
CA ALA A 448 0.36 14.83 7.37
C ALA A 448 0.01 16.30 7.07
N ALA A 449 -1.25 16.57 6.73
CA ALA A 449 -1.72 17.93 6.43
C ALA A 449 -1.64 18.86 7.64
N ALA A 450 -2.05 18.40 8.83
CA ALA A 450 -1.96 19.18 10.06
C ALA A 450 -0.50 19.46 10.45
N THR A 451 0.38 18.46 10.29
CA THR A 451 1.82 18.58 10.49
C THR A 451 2.44 19.61 9.55
N ALA A 452 2.00 19.63 8.26
CA ALA A 452 2.47 20.61 7.30
C ALA A 452 2.16 22.06 7.73
N LEU A 453 1.00 22.29 8.34
CA LEU A 453 0.64 23.62 8.86
C LEU A 453 1.44 24.04 10.08
N ARG A 454 1.78 23.09 10.96
CA ARG A 454 2.41 23.40 12.26
C ARG A 454 3.94 23.27 12.27
N GLY A 455 4.52 22.50 11.35
CA GLY A 455 5.95 22.18 11.35
C GLY A 455 6.35 21.14 12.40
N THR A 456 5.40 20.60 13.17
CA THR A 456 5.60 19.51 14.14
C THR A 456 4.49 18.48 13.99
N LEU A 457 4.71 17.22 14.39
CA LEU A 457 3.68 16.19 14.35
C LEU A 457 2.39 16.68 15.02
N SER A 458 1.30 16.70 14.26
CA SER A 458 0.03 17.28 14.70
C SER A 458 -1.15 16.60 14.02
N SER A 459 -2.29 16.62 14.70
CA SER A 459 -3.59 16.21 14.14
C SER A 459 -4.46 17.44 13.83
N PRO A 460 -5.56 17.30 13.08
CA PRO A 460 -6.50 18.41 12.87
C PRO A 460 -7.04 19.03 14.16
N ALA A 461 -7.14 18.26 15.24
CA ALA A 461 -7.59 18.74 16.55
C ALA A 461 -6.59 19.71 17.22
N ASP A 462 -5.37 19.81 16.71
CA ASP A 462 -4.33 20.69 17.22
C ASP A 462 -4.27 22.04 16.48
N LEU A 463 -5.13 22.27 15.47
CA LEU A 463 -5.18 23.48 14.64
C LEU A 463 -6.15 24.57 15.25
#